data_d47ad7b8d745f7ac1b68e06d3e56cfdc
#
_entry.id   d47ad7b8d745f7ac1b68e06d3e56cfdc
#
_cell.length_a   1.000
_cell.length_b   1.000
_cell.length_c   1.000
_cell.angle_alpha   90.00
_cell.angle_beta   90.00
_cell.angle_gamma   90.00
#
_symmetry.space_group_name_H-M   'P 1'
#
loop_
_entity.id
_entity.type
_entity.pdbx_description
1 polymer ?
#
loop_
_entity_poly.entity_id
_entity_poly.type
_entity_poly.pdbx_seq_one_letter_code
_entity_poly.pdbx_strand_id
1 'polypeptide(L)'
;MPAIRAPSRRLYTFGMFDALGDKLQSVLGGLRSRGTLDEETVGKALREIRLALLEADVNLGVVKEFTGNVKEAALGQDVLKSLTPGQQVVKIVHDELARIMGGGDSRIVFAGRPPTVILLVGLQGSGKTTAAAKLALMLRKDGKSPALVPADLQRPAAVKQ
;
A
#
# COMPACT_ATOMS: atom_id res chain seq x y z
N MET A 1 5.64 -35.32 12.53
CA MET A 1 4.78 -34.21 12.06
C MET A 1 5.44 -33.62 10.84
N PRO A 2 4.84 -33.66 9.63
CA PRO A 2 5.43 -33.06 8.45
C PRO A 2 5.25 -31.55 8.47
N ALA A 3 6.34 -30.82 8.22
CA ALA A 3 6.36 -29.38 8.11
C ALA A 3 5.52 -28.94 6.91
N ILE A 4 4.51 -28.11 7.15
CA ILE A 4 3.71 -27.45 6.11
C ILE A 4 4.60 -26.44 5.41
N ARG A 5 5.09 -26.82 4.23
CA ARG A 5 5.83 -25.92 3.33
C ARG A 5 4.90 -24.82 2.86
N ALA A 6 5.18 -23.59 3.26
CA ALA A 6 4.42 -22.43 2.79
C ALA A 6 4.47 -22.38 1.24
N PRO A 7 3.34 -22.21 0.55
CA PRO A 7 3.35 -22.07 -0.89
C PRO A 7 4.09 -20.79 -1.26
N SER A 8 5.01 -20.89 -2.21
CA SER A 8 5.73 -19.76 -2.80
C SER A 8 4.73 -18.69 -3.23
N ARG A 9 4.90 -17.47 -2.69
CA ARG A 9 4.13 -16.28 -3.05
C ARG A 9 4.29 -15.97 -4.55
N ARG A 10 3.50 -16.54 -5.40
CA ARG A 10 3.07 -15.87 -6.64
C ARG A 10 1.86 -15.04 -6.26
N LEU A 11 2.10 -13.81 -5.88
CA LEU A 11 1.09 -12.77 -5.85
C LEU A 11 0.62 -12.59 -7.30
N TYR A 12 -0.64 -12.85 -7.55
CA TYR A 12 -1.31 -12.40 -8.77
C TYR A 12 -1.39 -10.88 -8.70
N THR A 13 -0.38 -10.21 -9.22
CA THR A 13 -0.38 -8.78 -9.43
C THR A 13 -1.28 -8.51 -10.62
N PHE A 14 -2.34 -7.76 -10.41
CA PHE A 14 -3.14 -7.20 -11.49
C PHE A 14 -2.27 -6.15 -12.19
N GLY A 15 -2.14 -6.24 -13.52
CA GLY A 15 -1.19 -5.48 -14.34
C GLY A 15 -1.22 -3.93 -14.24
N MET A 16 -2.21 -3.36 -13.56
CA MET A 16 -2.24 -1.91 -13.27
C MET A 16 -1.22 -1.50 -12.20
N PHE A 17 -1.05 -2.32 -11.15
CA PHE A 17 -0.04 -2.05 -10.12
C PHE A 17 1.37 -2.40 -10.55
N ASP A 18 1.53 -3.34 -11.50
CA ASP A 18 2.83 -3.68 -12.06
C ASP A 18 3.41 -2.48 -12.81
N ALA A 19 2.60 -1.83 -13.66
CA ALA A 19 3.03 -0.64 -14.40
C ALA A 19 3.43 0.53 -13.49
N LEU A 20 2.68 0.79 -12.41
CA LEU A 20 3.03 1.80 -11.41
C LEU A 20 4.30 1.40 -10.67
N GLY A 21 4.40 0.14 -10.22
CA GLY A 21 5.55 -0.40 -9.52
C GLY A 21 6.83 -0.30 -10.35
N ASP A 22 6.77 -0.70 -11.61
CA ASP A 22 7.90 -0.63 -12.54
C ASP A 22 8.36 0.81 -12.80
N LYS A 23 7.41 1.74 -13.00
CA LYS A 23 7.73 3.16 -13.15
C LYS A 23 8.40 3.74 -11.90
N LEU A 24 7.84 3.47 -10.72
CA LEU A 24 8.43 3.94 -9.46
C LEU A 24 9.81 3.33 -9.23
N GLN A 25 9.99 2.04 -9.49
CA GLN A 25 11.29 1.37 -9.36
C GLN A 25 12.33 1.93 -10.32
N SER A 26 11.96 2.23 -11.57
CA SER A 26 12.84 2.84 -12.55
C SER A 26 13.34 4.22 -12.09
N VAL A 27 12.42 5.09 -11.66
CA VAL A 27 12.75 6.44 -11.17
C VAL A 27 13.62 6.38 -9.93
N LEU A 28 13.23 5.56 -8.95
CA LEU A 28 13.96 5.40 -7.69
C LEU A 28 15.31 4.71 -7.88
N GLY A 29 15.43 3.77 -8.82
CA GLY A 29 16.69 3.15 -9.21
C GLY A 29 17.68 4.17 -9.77
N GLY A 30 17.21 5.07 -10.60
CA GLY A 30 18.00 6.18 -11.13
C GLY A 30 18.51 7.15 -10.06
N LEU A 31 17.73 7.40 -9.02
CA LEU A 31 18.16 8.20 -7.86
C LEU A 31 19.17 7.46 -6.99
N ARG A 32 18.91 6.17 -6.72
CA ARG A 32 19.72 5.34 -5.83
C ARG A 32 21.18 5.23 -6.29
N SER A 33 21.40 5.23 -7.61
CA SER A 33 22.75 5.10 -8.20
C SER A 33 23.56 6.40 -8.20
N ARG A 34 22.97 7.54 -7.83
CA ARG A 34 23.62 8.84 -7.83
C ARG A 34 24.30 9.12 -6.50
N GLY A 35 25.59 9.46 -6.55
CA GLY A 35 26.38 9.84 -5.37
C GLY A 35 26.11 11.25 -4.87
N THR A 36 25.56 12.13 -5.73
CA THR A 36 25.15 13.50 -5.39
C THR A 36 23.75 13.77 -5.91
N LEU A 37 22.96 14.52 -5.17
CA LEU A 37 21.64 14.96 -5.59
C LEU A 37 21.57 16.50 -5.49
N ASP A 38 20.98 17.09 -6.52
CA ASP A 38 20.62 18.49 -6.57
C ASP A 38 19.09 18.67 -6.68
N GLU A 39 18.63 19.89 -6.49
CA GLU A 39 17.19 20.20 -6.54
C GLU A 39 16.60 19.88 -7.93
N GLU A 40 17.36 20.04 -9.00
CA GLU A 40 16.90 19.76 -10.36
C GLU A 40 16.65 18.26 -10.55
N THR A 41 17.57 17.42 -10.08
CA THR A 41 17.44 15.96 -10.15
C THR A 41 16.27 15.44 -9.34
N VAL A 42 16.13 15.91 -8.08
CA VAL A 42 14.99 15.58 -7.23
C VAL A 42 13.68 16.05 -7.88
N GLY A 43 13.67 17.27 -8.42
CA GLY A 43 12.50 17.82 -9.11
C GLY A 43 12.08 17.04 -10.36
N LYS A 44 13.05 16.51 -11.14
CA LYS A 44 12.77 15.62 -12.30
C LYS A 44 12.12 14.32 -11.83
N ALA A 45 12.73 13.65 -10.86
CA ALA A 45 12.20 12.40 -10.31
C ALA A 45 10.78 12.57 -9.73
N LEU A 46 10.53 13.63 -8.98
CA LEU A 46 9.20 13.92 -8.43
C LEU A 46 8.15 14.20 -9.53
N ARG A 47 8.52 14.80 -10.66
CA ARG A 47 7.60 14.94 -11.79
C ARG A 47 7.21 13.60 -12.39
N GLU A 48 8.17 12.69 -12.56
CA GLU A 48 7.90 11.34 -13.08
C GLU A 48 7.05 10.52 -12.12
N ILE A 49 7.35 10.56 -10.82
CA ILE A 49 6.53 9.92 -9.77
C ILE A 49 5.10 10.48 -9.78
N ARG A 50 4.96 11.82 -9.87
CA ARG A 50 3.65 12.47 -9.95
C ARG A 50 2.84 11.97 -11.14
N LEU A 51 3.44 11.89 -12.32
CA LEU A 51 2.76 11.38 -13.51
C LEU A 51 2.35 9.93 -13.35
N ALA A 52 3.23 9.08 -12.82
CA ALA A 52 2.93 7.67 -12.57
C ALA A 52 1.75 7.49 -11.59
N LEU A 53 1.67 8.29 -10.53
CA LEU A 53 0.56 8.26 -9.58
C LEU A 53 -0.76 8.74 -10.21
N LEU A 54 -0.73 9.79 -11.02
CA LEU A 54 -1.92 10.30 -11.73
C LEU A 54 -2.42 9.30 -12.78
N GLU A 55 -1.53 8.63 -13.50
CA GLU A 55 -1.89 7.55 -14.44
C GLU A 55 -2.51 6.32 -13.73
N ALA A 56 -2.18 6.13 -12.46
CA ALA A 56 -2.78 5.11 -11.61
C ALA A 56 -4.07 5.59 -10.89
N ASP A 57 -4.69 6.67 -11.38
CA ASP A 57 -5.93 7.27 -10.84
C ASP A 57 -5.86 7.73 -9.38
N VAL A 58 -4.67 8.03 -8.87
CA VAL A 58 -4.53 8.61 -7.53
C VAL A 58 -5.07 10.05 -7.53
N ASN A 59 -5.84 10.39 -6.50
CA ASN A 59 -6.43 11.73 -6.37
C ASN A 59 -5.38 12.84 -6.43
N LEU A 60 -5.64 13.89 -7.22
CA LEU A 60 -4.71 15.01 -7.45
C LEU A 60 -4.29 15.72 -6.15
N GLY A 61 -5.21 15.85 -5.17
CA GLY A 61 -4.90 16.45 -3.87
C GLY A 61 -3.85 15.62 -3.11
N VAL A 62 -4.05 14.31 -3.08
CA VAL A 62 -3.10 13.36 -2.45
C VAL A 62 -1.75 13.40 -3.14
N VAL A 63 -1.73 13.42 -4.49
CA VAL A 63 -0.46 13.49 -5.26
C VAL A 63 0.28 14.79 -5.00
N LYS A 64 -0.43 15.93 -4.87
CA LYS A 64 0.18 17.23 -4.55
C LYS A 64 0.79 17.23 -3.14
N GLU A 65 0.05 16.74 -2.14
CA GLU A 65 0.52 16.60 -0.77
C GLU A 65 1.77 15.73 -0.72
N PHE A 66 1.70 14.54 -1.29
CA PHE A 66 2.81 13.60 -1.38
C PHE A 66 4.07 14.23 -1.98
N THR A 67 3.96 14.81 -3.18
CA THR A 67 5.12 15.40 -3.88
C THR A 67 5.68 16.61 -3.13
N GLY A 68 4.85 17.37 -2.44
CA GLY A 68 5.27 18.48 -1.58
C GLY A 68 6.10 18.00 -0.40
N ASN A 69 5.58 17.05 0.35
CA ASN A 69 6.25 16.48 1.53
C ASN A 69 7.57 15.80 1.17
N VAL A 70 7.58 15.00 0.09
CA VAL A 70 8.83 14.36 -0.38
C VAL A 70 9.84 15.41 -0.84
N LYS A 71 9.42 16.47 -1.55
CA LYS A 71 10.33 17.54 -1.98
C LYS A 71 10.98 18.22 -0.77
N GLU A 72 10.18 18.63 0.20
CA GLU A 72 10.67 19.29 1.41
C GLU A 72 11.67 18.42 2.17
N ALA A 73 11.34 17.16 2.41
CA ALA A 73 12.22 16.23 3.11
C ALA A 73 13.49 15.89 2.32
N ALA A 74 13.40 15.73 0.99
CA ALA A 74 14.53 15.37 0.14
C ALA A 74 15.54 16.52 -0.04
N LEU A 75 15.09 17.76 0.04
CA LEU A 75 15.95 18.96 -0.06
C LEU A 75 16.50 19.41 1.30
N GLY A 76 16.20 18.70 2.37
CA GLY A 76 16.79 18.94 3.68
C GLY A 76 18.32 18.80 3.66
N GLN A 77 19.01 19.68 4.41
CA GLN A 77 20.48 19.72 4.41
C GLN A 77 21.11 18.37 4.83
N ASP A 78 20.46 17.66 5.74
CA ASP A 78 20.93 16.35 6.23
C ASP A 78 20.93 15.28 5.14
N VAL A 79 19.97 15.35 4.23
CA VAL A 79 19.87 14.45 3.07
C VAL A 79 20.92 14.80 2.02
N LEU A 80 21.01 16.07 1.63
CA LEU A 80 21.93 16.52 0.58
C LEU A 80 23.40 16.36 0.96
N LYS A 81 23.73 16.48 2.25
CA LYS A 81 25.09 16.28 2.78
C LYS A 81 25.41 14.83 3.15
N SER A 82 24.46 13.92 3.02
CA SER A 82 24.66 12.50 3.30
C SER A 82 25.63 11.86 2.34
N LEU A 83 26.33 10.82 2.80
CA LEU A 83 27.15 9.94 1.92
C LEU A 83 26.30 9.11 0.94
N THR A 84 25.02 8.96 1.21
CA THR A 84 24.07 8.18 0.39
C THR A 84 22.77 8.93 0.12
N PRO A 85 22.79 10.15 -0.47
CA PRO A 85 21.60 10.99 -0.60
C PRO A 85 20.51 10.32 -1.43
N GLY A 86 20.86 9.60 -2.50
CA GLY A 86 19.90 8.87 -3.31
C GLY A 86 19.14 7.79 -2.54
N GLN A 87 19.80 7.06 -1.64
CA GLN A 87 19.16 6.06 -0.80
C GLN A 87 18.23 6.71 0.24
N GLN A 88 18.60 7.86 0.77
CA GLN A 88 17.75 8.61 1.69
C GLN A 88 16.48 9.11 1.03
N VAL A 89 16.56 9.64 -0.20
CA VAL A 89 15.36 10.05 -0.95
C VAL A 89 14.46 8.84 -1.24
N VAL A 90 15.01 7.68 -1.60
CA VAL A 90 14.22 6.46 -1.76
C VAL A 90 13.47 6.09 -0.48
N LYS A 91 14.15 6.19 0.68
CA LYS A 91 13.52 5.95 1.98
C LYS A 91 12.42 6.96 2.26
N ILE A 92 12.64 8.25 2.02
CA ILE A 92 11.64 9.32 2.20
C ILE A 92 10.40 9.03 1.36
N VAL A 93 10.57 8.66 0.09
CA VAL A 93 9.46 8.28 -0.80
C VAL A 93 8.69 7.08 -0.26
N HIS A 94 9.39 6.05 0.19
CA HIS A 94 8.77 4.86 0.79
C HIS A 94 7.97 5.20 2.05
N ASP A 95 8.55 5.96 2.96
CA ASP A 95 7.91 6.32 4.23
C ASP A 95 6.68 7.20 4.00
N GLU A 96 6.73 8.11 3.03
CA GLU A 96 5.61 8.96 2.68
C GLU A 96 4.49 8.17 1.97
N LEU A 97 4.82 7.21 1.10
CA LEU A 97 3.82 6.28 0.54
C LEU A 97 3.13 5.48 1.65
N ALA A 98 3.90 4.95 2.60
CA ALA A 98 3.34 4.23 3.74
C ALA A 98 2.43 5.13 4.60
N ARG A 99 2.80 6.40 4.80
CA ARG A 99 1.98 7.39 5.53
C ARG A 99 0.63 7.63 4.87
N ILE A 100 0.63 7.83 3.55
CA ILE A 100 -0.61 8.05 2.78
C ILE A 100 -1.52 6.82 2.82
N MET A 101 -0.95 5.62 2.84
CA MET A 101 -1.71 4.37 2.94
C MET A 101 -2.24 4.08 4.35
N GLY A 102 -2.10 5.02 5.29
CA GLY A 102 -2.64 4.91 6.63
C GLY A 102 -1.64 4.57 7.73
N GLY A 103 -0.40 4.44 7.39
CA GLY A 103 0.90 4.46 8.12
C GLY A 103 1.07 3.89 9.50
N GLY A 104 0.11 3.60 10.29
CA GLY A 104 0.43 3.27 11.66
C GLY A 104 -0.52 2.30 12.36
N ASP A 105 -1.71 2.68 12.66
CA ASP A 105 -2.59 1.87 13.47
C ASP A 105 -3.71 1.24 12.64
N SER A 106 -3.54 -0.03 12.28
CA SER A 106 -4.51 -0.82 11.54
C SER A 106 -5.47 -1.61 12.45
N ARG A 107 -5.58 -1.23 13.73
CA ARG A 107 -6.46 -1.92 14.68
C ARG A 107 -7.93 -1.70 14.32
N ILE A 108 -8.71 -2.79 14.43
CA ILE A 108 -10.15 -2.73 14.25
C ILE A 108 -10.76 -2.06 15.47
N VAL A 109 -11.47 -0.96 15.24
CA VAL A 109 -12.24 -0.28 16.29
C VAL A 109 -13.59 -0.96 16.42
N PHE A 110 -13.87 -1.51 17.59
CA PHE A 110 -15.16 -2.16 17.87
C PHE A 110 -16.19 -1.15 18.38
N ALA A 111 -17.45 -1.36 17.98
CA ALA A 111 -18.54 -0.56 18.49
C ALA A 111 -18.69 -0.76 20.02
N GLY A 112 -19.04 0.30 20.74
CA GLY A 112 -19.28 0.22 22.19
C GLY A 112 -20.49 -0.66 22.57
N ARG A 113 -21.41 -0.90 21.63
CA ARG A 113 -22.51 -1.85 21.76
C ARG A 113 -22.49 -2.82 20.58
N PRO A 114 -22.52 -4.13 20.82
CA PRO A 114 -22.58 -5.12 19.73
C PRO A 114 -23.91 -5.01 18.93
N PRO A 115 -23.91 -5.41 17.67
CA PRO A 115 -22.77 -5.94 16.92
C PRO A 115 -21.87 -4.85 16.32
N THR A 116 -20.57 -5.14 16.13
CA THR A 116 -19.72 -4.37 15.21
C THR A 116 -19.92 -4.90 13.80
N VAL A 117 -20.38 -4.07 12.89
CA VAL A 117 -20.59 -4.44 11.48
C VAL A 117 -19.36 -4.04 10.67
N ILE A 118 -18.76 -4.99 9.97
CA ILE A 118 -17.62 -4.79 9.08
C ILE A 118 -18.05 -5.13 7.66
N LEU A 119 -18.07 -4.14 6.76
CA LEU A 119 -18.42 -4.32 5.36
C LEU A 119 -17.14 -4.43 4.52
N LEU A 120 -16.94 -5.57 3.84
CA LEU A 120 -15.86 -5.78 2.90
C LEU A 120 -16.32 -5.41 1.48
N VAL A 121 -15.69 -4.38 0.91
CA VAL A 121 -15.99 -3.87 -0.43
C VAL A 121 -14.80 -4.04 -1.37
N GLY A 122 -15.05 -4.12 -2.67
CA GLY A 122 -14.02 -4.24 -3.68
C GLY A 122 -14.54 -4.91 -4.97
N LEU A 123 -13.73 -4.87 -6.02
CA LEU A 123 -14.05 -5.45 -7.31
C LEU A 123 -14.14 -6.99 -7.24
N GLN A 124 -14.73 -7.60 -8.27
CA GLN A 124 -14.77 -9.05 -8.40
C GLN A 124 -13.33 -9.61 -8.46
N GLY A 125 -13.08 -10.72 -7.77
CA GLY A 125 -11.75 -11.33 -7.71
C GLY A 125 -10.77 -10.67 -6.74
N SER A 126 -11.11 -9.55 -6.08
CA SER A 126 -10.22 -8.84 -5.14
C SER A 126 -9.95 -9.56 -3.81
N GLY A 127 -10.50 -10.77 -3.63
CA GLY A 127 -10.22 -11.58 -2.44
C GLY A 127 -11.11 -11.27 -1.22
N LYS A 128 -12.24 -10.57 -1.37
CA LYS A 128 -13.14 -10.23 -0.26
C LYS A 128 -13.56 -11.43 0.59
N THR A 129 -14.00 -12.51 -0.03
CA THR A 129 -14.42 -13.74 0.66
C THR A 129 -13.28 -14.37 1.45
N THR A 130 -12.09 -14.43 0.84
CA THR A 130 -10.87 -14.94 1.50
C THR A 130 -10.46 -14.05 2.67
N ALA A 131 -10.55 -12.73 2.51
CA ALA A 131 -10.27 -11.77 3.57
C ALA A 131 -11.27 -11.90 4.72
N ALA A 132 -12.57 -12.07 4.42
CA ALA A 132 -13.61 -12.29 5.42
C ALA A 132 -13.32 -13.51 6.27
N ALA A 133 -12.98 -14.65 5.65
CA ALA A 133 -12.66 -15.89 6.36
C ALA A 133 -11.42 -15.74 7.26
N LYS A 134 -10.36 -15.12 6.74
CA LYS A 134 -9.12 -14.87 7.50
C LYS A 134 -9.37 -13.92 8.68
N LEU A 135 -10.14 -12.87 8.46
CA LEU A 135 -10.51 -11.92 9.50
C LEU A 135 -11.34 -12.59 10.60
N ALA A 136 -12.33 -13.40 10.23
CA ALA A 136 -13.13 -14.14 11.18
C ALA A 136 -12.28 -15.11 12.03
N LEU A 137 -11.32 -15.81 11.39
CA LEU A 137 -10.40 -16.69 12.13
C LEU A 137 -9.51 -15.92 13.11
N MET A 138 -9.02 -14.74 12.71
CA MET A 138 -8.23 -13.87 13.58
C MET A 138 -9.05 -13.41 14.77
N LEU A 139 -10.25 -12.88 14.53
CA LEU A 139 -11.15 -12.40 15.58
C LEU A 139 -11.56 -13.51 16.55
N ARG A 140 -11.76 -14.74 16.07
CA ARG A 140 -12.02 -15.91 16.93
C ARG A 140 -10.83 -16.21 17.85
N LYS A 141 -9.60 -16.13 17.35
CA LYS A 141 -8.39 -16.30 18.17
C LYS A 141 -8.29 -15.23 19.25
N ASP A 142 -8.78 -14.03 18.97
CA ASP A 142 -8.83 -12.91 19.90
C ASP A 142 -10.05 -12.96 20.84
N GLY A 143 -10.73 -14.12 20.91
CA GLY A 143 -11.87 -14.35 21.81
C GLY A 143 -13.18 -13.66 21.39
N LYS A 144 -13.29 -13.19 20.13
CA LYS A 144 -14.53 -12.60 19.58
C LYS A 144 -15.39 -13.68 18.93
N SER A 145 -16.68 -13.38 18.76
CA SER A 145 -17.67 -14.26 18.11
C SER A 145 -18.10 -13.66 16.76
N PRO A 146 -17.30 -13.77 15.70
CA PRO A 146 -17.65 -13.25 14.39
C PRO A 146 -18.74 -14.09 13.73
N ALA A 147 -19.68 -13.41 13.05
CA ALA A 147 -20.63 -14.00 12.13
C ALA A 147 -20.31 -13.52 10.70
N LEU A 148 -20.39 -14.43 9.74
CA LEU A 148 -20.22 -14.12 8.33
C LEU A 148 -21.59 -14.06 7.66
N VAL A 149 -21.86 -12.95 6.93
CA VAL A 149 -23.11 -12.77 6.20
C VAL A 149 -22.76 -12.68 4.70
N PRO A 150 -23.19 -13.66 3.89
CA PRO A 150 -23.02 -13.59 2.44
C PRO A 150 -24.02 -12.57 1.88
N ALA A 151 -23.52 -11.42 1.41
CA ALA A 151 -24.35 -10.37 0.81
C ALA A 151 -24.55 -10.56 -0.72
N ASP A 152 -23.80 -11.44 -1.36
CA ASP A 152 -23.92 -11.76 -2.79
C ASP A 152 -24.86 -12.95 -3.00
N LEU A 153 -26.15 -12.64 -3.11
CA LEU A 153 -27.20 -13.66 -3.28
C LEU A 153 -27.29 -14.21 -4.72
N GLN A 154 -26.59 -13.61 -5.68
CA GLN A 154 -26.64 -14.05 -7.09
C GLN A 154 -25.67 -15.19 -7.37
N ARG A 155 -24.70 -15.45 -6.50
CA ARG A 155 -23.75 -16.57 -6.66
C ARG A 155 -24.32 -17.85 -6.06
N PRO A 156 -24.43 -18.95 -6.86
CA PRO A 156 -24.98 -20.22 -6.37
C PRO A 156 -24.25 -20.81 -5.16
N ALA A 157 -22.97 -20.48 -4.96
CA ALA A 157 -22.13 -20.99 -3.88
C ALA A 157 -21.88 -19.99 -2.73
N ALA A 158 -22.49 -18.79 -2.74
CA ALA A 158 -22.19 -17.75 -1.76
C ALA A 158 -22.43 -18.18 -0.31
N VAL A 159 -23.46 -19.01 -0.08
CA VAL A 159 -23.83 -19.52 1.27
C VAL A 159 -22.96 -20.69 1.70
N LYS A 160 -22.36 -21.43 0.77
CA LYS A 160 -21.56 -22.63 1.05
C LYS A 160 -20.06 -22.36 1.19
N GLN A 161 -19.61 -21.17 0.81
CA GLN A 161 -18.20 -20.73 0.96
C GLN A 161 -17.91 -20.20 2.36
#